data_1a5294f3c17c5bedabf0255c9763126a
#
_entry.id   1a5294f3c17c5bedabf0255c9763126a
#
_cell.length_a   1.000
_cell.length_b   1.000
_cell.length_c   1.000
_cell.angle_alpha   90.00
_cell.angle_beta   90.00
_cell.angle_gamma   90.00
#
_symmetry.space_group_name_H-M   'P 1'
#
loop_
_entity.id
_entity.type
_entity.pdbx_description
1 polymer ?
#
loop_
_entity_poly.entity_id
_entity_poly.type
_entity_poly.pdbx_seq_one_letter_code
_entity_poly.pdbx_strand_id
1 'polypeptide(L)'
;YNLDYYVKMAKELQNAGANIIAIKDMAGLLKPQAAYNLVSALKDAVTVPIHLHSHEGSGNTIYSYGRAVDAGVDVIDLAYSAFANGTSQPSMNSMYYALAGTERQPQMNIDYMEEMSHYFGSIRPYYRGVDKAEKYPNTEVYQHEMPGGQYSNLQQQAKMVGLGDRWTDIKKVRSEER
;
A
#
# COMPACT_ATOMS: atom_id res chain seq x y z
N TYR A 1 -1.40 17.76 5.01
CA TYR A 1 -0.26 18.35 4.32
C TYR A 1 -0.59 18.53 2.83
N ASN A 2 0.00 19.54 2.18
CA ASN A 2 -0.17 19.82 0.74
C ASN A 2 1.07 19.34 -0.05
N LEU A 3 1.02 19.45 -1.37
CA LEU A 3 2.12 19.02 -2.25
C LEU A 3 3.43 19.76 -1.95
N ASP A 4 3.36 21.08 -1.64
CA ASP A 4 4.55 21.90 -1.36
C ASP A 4 5.32 21.37 -0.16
N TYR A 5 4.63 20.87 0.87
CA TYR A 5 5.25 20.25 2.04
C TYR A 5 6.09 19.02 1.63
N TYR A 6 5.51 18.12 0.82
CA TYR A 6 6.22 16.93 0.39
C TYR A 6 7.40 17.22 -0.53
N VAL A 7 7.23 18.17 -1.44
CA VAL A 7 8.31 18.64 -2.33
C VAL A 7 9.46 19.25 -1.53
N LYS A 8 9.14 20.11 -0.55
CA LYS A 8 10.16 20.71 0.34
C LYS A 8 10.91 19.63 1.12
N MET A 9 10.18 18.70 1.74
CA MET A 9 10.77 17.60 2.50
C MET A 9 11.69 16.73 1.62
N ALA A 10 11.25 16.37 0.42
CA ALA A 10 12.05 15.57 -0.50
C ALA A 10 13.36 16.27 -0.91
N LYS A 11 13.31 17.57 -1.18
CA LYS A 11 14.52 18.36 -1.47
C LYS A 11 15.49 18.43 -0.28
N GLU A 12 14.95 18.61 0.93
CA GLU A 12 15.76 18.61 2.16
C GLU A 12 16.44 17.26 2.38
N LEU A 13 15.72 16.15 2.19
CA LEU A 13 16.25 14.79 2.31
C LEU A 13 17.32 14.49 1.25
N GLN A 14 17.09 14.88 -0.01
CA GLN A 14 18.09 14.73 -1.07
C GLN A 14 19.35 15.55 -0.73
N ASN A 15 19.21 16.80 -0.28
CA ASN A 15 20.33 17.67 0.10
C ASN A 15 21.09 17.11 1.32
N ALA A 16 20.42 16.37 2.19
CA ALA A 16 21.02 15.67 3.31
C ALA A 16 21.74 14.38 2.91
N GLY A 17 21.70 13.99 1.62
CA GLY A 17 22.41 12.84 1.07
C GLY A 17 21.56 11.56 0.91
N ALA A 18 20.23 11.66 0.91
CA ALA A 18 19.38 10.52 0.60
C ALA A 18 19.61 10.05 -0.85
N ASN A 19 19.77 8.74 -1.04
CA ASN A 19 19.96 8.11 -2.36
C ASN A 19 18.65 7.72 -3.04
N ILE A 20 17.55 7.68 -2.28
CA ILE A 20 16.19 7.37 -2.73
C ILE A 20 15.19 8.04 -1.78
N ILE A 21 14.08 8.53 -2.31
CA ILE A 21 12.98 9.08 -1.50
C ILE A 21 11.83 8.09 -1.52
N ALA A 22 11.46 7.60 -0.34
CA ALA A 22 10.35 6.66 -0.20
C ALA A 22 9.10 7.37 0.35
N ILE A 23 7.98 7.21 -0.38
CA ILE A 23 6.63 7.55 0.07
C ILE A 23 6.09 6.32 0.80
N LYS A 24 5.73 6.47 2.08
CA LYS A 24 5.17 5.38 2.88
C LYS A 24 3.72 5.68 3.26
N ASP A 25 2.79 5.12 2.51
CA ASP A 25 1.36 5.17 2.76
C ASP A 25 0.90 3.95 3.55
N MET A 26 1.01 4.02 4.87
CA MET A 26 0.79 2.89 5.77
C MET A 26 -0.66 2.40 5.84
N ALA A 27 -1.62 3.24 5.50
CA ALA A 27 -3.05 2.91 5.59
C ALA A 27 -3.72 2.70 4.23
N GLY A 28 -3.00 2.89 3.12
CA GLY A 28 -3.57 2.80 1.78
C GLY A 28 -4.52 3.96 1.47
N LEU A 29 -4.19 5.17 1.95
CA LEU A 29 -5.03 6.36 1.79
C LEU A 29 -4.76 7.11 0.49
N LEU A 30 -3.64 6.86 -0.15
CA LEU A 30 -3.21 7.56 -1.35
C LEU A 30 -4.11 7.18 -2.54
N LYS A 31 -5.06 8.06 -2.85
CA LYS A 31 -6.00 7.86 -3.96
C LYS A 31 -5.30 8.00 -5.32
N PRO A 32 -5.81 7.38 -6.41
CA PRO A 32 -5.13 7.32 -7.70
C PRO A 32 -4.68 8.68 -8.26
N GLN A 33 -5.54 9.69 -8.25
CA GLN A 33 -5.16 11.02 -8.74
C GLN A 33 -4.14 11.73 -7.84
N ALA A 34 -4.23 11.52 -6.51
CA ALA A 34 -3.26 12.06 -5.56
C ALA A 34 -1.89 11.40 -5.74
N ALA A 35 -1.85 10.09 -6.03
CA ALA A 35 -0.62 9.36 -6.34
C ALA A 35 0.07 9.94 -7.57
N TYR A 36 -0.68 10.16 -8.66
CA TYR A 36 -0.16 10.80 -9.85
C TYR A 36 0.43 12.18 -9.56
N ASN A 37 -0.35 13.05 -8.89
CA ASN A 37 0.06 14.42 -8.62
C ASN A 37 1.30 14.47 -7.71
N LEU A 38 1.34 13.65 -6.67
CA LEU A 38 2.46 13.60 -5.73
C LEU A 38 3.73 13.11 -6.42
N VAL A 39 3.66 11.99 -7.13
CA VAL A 39 4.83 11.44 -7.82
C VAL A 39 5.32 12.38 -8.90
N SER A 40 4.45 12.98 -9.73
CA SER A 40 4.85 13.97 -10.72
C SER A 40 5.59 15.15 -10.07
N ALA A 41 5.03 15.73 -9.01
CA ALA A 41 5.66 16.85 -8.32
C ALA A 41 7.03 16.51 -7.71
N LEU A 42 7.19 15.28 -7.20
CA LEU A 42 8.47 14.81 -6.68
C LEU A 42 9.48 14.55 -7.78
N LYS A 43 9.07 13.92 -8.90
CA LYS A 43 9.95 13.69 -10.07
C LYS A 43 10.45 15.00 -10.68
N ASP A 44 9.64 16.05 -10.67
CA ASP A 44 10.05 17.38 -11.12
C ASP A 44 11.00 18.08 -10.13
N ALA A 45 10.93 17.71 -8.84
CA ALA A 45 11.61 18.44 -7.76
C ALA A 45 12.97 17.88 -7.36
N VAL A 46 13.18 16.55 -7.51
CA VAL A 46 14.40 15.84 -7.08
C VAL A 46 14.93 14.95 -8.21
N THR A 47 16.22 14.61 -8.13
CA THR A 47 16.91 13.77 -9.14
C THR A 47 17.11 12.33 -8.67
N VAL A 48 16.91 12.05 -7.37
CA VAL A 48 17.00 10.70 -6.81
C VAL A 48 15.74 9.91 -7.12
N PRO A 49 15.81 8.57 -7.18
CA PRO A 49 14.65 7.71 -7.43
C PRO A 49 13.54 7.91 -6.39
N ILE A 50 12.29 7.78 -6.86
CA ILE A 50 11.09 7.79 -6.02
C ILE A 50 10.57 6.37 -5.84
N HIS A 51 10.40 5.96 -4.60
CA HIS A 51 9.89 4.67 -4.19
C HIS A 51 8.50 4.84 -3.53
N LEU A 52 7.52 4.05 -3.92
CA LEU A 52 6.17 4.09 -3.35
C LEU A 52 5.83 2.77 -2.66
N HIS A 53 5.51 2.87 -1.37
CA HIS A 53 4.97 1.80 -0.55
C HIS A 53 3.57 2.15 -0.06
N SER A 54 2.60 1.25 -0.28
CA SER A 54 1.23 1.39 0.20
C SER A 54 0.61 0.02 0.47
N HIS A 55 -0.57 -0.01 1.10
CA HIS A 55 -1.32 -1.22 1.46
C HIS A 55 -2.65 -1.31 0.71
N GLU A 56 -3.07 -2.53 0.33
CA GLU A 56 -4.23 -2.78 -0.55
C GLU A 56 -5.57 -2.92 0.20
N GLY A 57 -5.69 -2.40 1.41
CA GLY A 57 -6.91 -2.55 2.22
C GLY A 57 -8.19 -2.04 1.58
N SER A 58 -8.10 -0.96 0.80
CA SER A 58 -9.26 -0.34 0.15
C SER A 58 -9.66 -0.96 -1.19
N GLY A 59 -8.79 -1.75 -1.81
CA GLY A 59 -8.97 -2.24 -3.18
C GLY A 59 -8.59 -1.23 -4.28
N ASN A 60 -8.11 -0.04 -3.90
CA ASN A 60 -7.76 1.02 -4.85
C ASN A 60 -6.25 1.17 -5.06
N THR A 61 -5.41 0.54 -4.23
CA THR A 61 -3.97 0.81 -4.23
C THR A 61 -3.31 0.33 -5.51
N ILE A 62 -3.77 -0.78 -6.09
CA ILE A 62 -3.25 -1.23 -7.39
C ILE A 62 -3.48 -0.16 -8.48
N TYR A 63 -4.63 0.53 -8.46
CA TYR A 63 -4.91 1.63 -9.39
C TYR A 63 -4.07 2.88 -9.05
N SER A 64 -3.87 3.17 -7.77
CA SER A 64 -2.97 4.25 -7.34
C SER A 64 -1.54 4.00 -7.80
N TYR A 65 -1.07 2.75 -7.75
CA TYR A 65 0.24 2.36 -8.27
C TYR A 65 0.33 2.52 -9.79
N GLY A 66 -0.71 2.13 -10.55
CA GLY A 66 -0.77 2.38 -11.99
C GLY A 66 -0.63 3.86 -12.30
N ARG A 67 -1.34 4.73 -11.57
CA ARG A 67 -1.24 6.18 -11.74
C ARG A 67 0.12 6.74 -11.32
N ALA A 68 0.76 6.18 -10.29
CA ALA A 68 2.14 6.52 -9.92
C ALA A 68 3.15 6.10 -11.00
N VAL A 69 2.94 4.95 -11.63
CA VAL A 69 3.75 4.49 -12.78
C VAL A 69 3.62 5.45 -13.96
N ASP A 70 2.40 5.91 -14.30
CA ASP A 70 2.17 6.93 -15.34
C ASP A 70 2.92 8.24 -15.02
N ALA A 71 3.05 8.59 -13.72
CA ALA A 71 3.79 9.76 -13.25
C ALA A 71 5.32 9.56 -13.16
N GLY A 72 5.82 8.35 -13.45
CA GLY A 72 7.25 8.07 -13.51
C GLY A 72 7.87 7.59 -12.19
N VAL A 73 7.11 6.98 -11.27
CA VAL A 73 7.69 6.35 -10.07
C VAL A 73 8.74 5.30 -10.47
N ASP A 74 9.82 5.21 -9.71
CA ASP A 74 10.95 4.32 -10.06
C ASP A 74 10.80 2.93 -9.42
N VAL A 75 10.23 2.86 -8.21
CA VAL A 75 10.06 1.61 -7.45
C VAL A 75 8.67 1.58 -6.80
N ILE A 76 8.00 0.44 -6.87
CA ILE A 76 6.75 0.15 -6.14
C ILE A 76 6.88 -1.18 -5.38
N ASP A 77 6.34 -1.24 -4.17
CA ASP A 77 6.33 -2.45 -3.36
C ASP A 77 5.10 -3.31 -3.65
N LEU A 78 5.33 -4.56 -3.97
CA LEU A 78 4.29 -5.52 -4.33
C LEU A 78 4.49 -6.83 -3.57
N ALA A 79 3.46 -7.65 -3.49
CA ALA A 79 3.51 -8.98 -2.88
C ALA A 79 3.18 -10.06 -3.90
N TYR A 80 3.72 -11.28 -3.70
CA TYR A 80 3.24 -12.45 -4.44
C TYR A 80 1.73 -12.59 -4.29
N SER A 81 1.02 -13.00 -5.34
CA SER A 81 -0.44 -13.08 -5.35
C SER A 81 -1.03 -13.84 -4.16
N ALA A 82 -0.34 -14.90 -3.70
CA ALA A 82 -0.77 -15.67 -2.53
C ALA A 82 -0.81 -14.88 -1.22
N PHE A 83 -0.02 -13.81 -1.10
CA PHE A 83 0.07 -12.95 0.09
C PHE A 83 -0.39 -11.51 -0.16
N ALA A 84 -0.85 -11.20 -1.37
CA ALA A 84 -1.30 -9.87 -1.73
C ALA A 84 -2.65 -9.52 -1.11
N ASN A 85 -2.99 -8.24 -1.21
CA ASN A 85 -4.26 -7.63 -0.81
C ASN A 85 -4.50 -7.53 0.71
N GLY A 86 -5.60 -6.93 1.10
CA GLY A 86 -5.94 -6.66 2.48
C GLY A 86 -4.88 -5.78 3.17
N THR A 87 -4.32 -6.24 4.28
CA THR A 87 -3.26 -5.52 5.01
C THR A 87 -1.87 -5.64 4.37
N SER A 88 -1.74 -6.37 3.26
CA SER A 88 -0.52 -6.50 2.47
C SER A 88 -0.51 -5.50 1.30
N GLN A 89 0.47 -5.63 0.40
CA GLN A 89 0.61 -4.83 -0.81
C GLN A 89 -0.28 -5.39 -1.94
N PRO A 90 -0.46 -4.63 -3.04
CA PRO A 90 -1.07 -5.14 -4.26
C PRO A 90 -0.31 -6.34 -4.83
N SER A 91 -1.02 -7.16 -5.61
CA SER A 91 -0.43 -8.33 -6.27
C SER A 91 0.59 -7.94 -7.34
N MET A 92 1.79 -8.50 -7.23
CA MET A 92 2.86 -8.32 -8.22
C MET A 92 2.48 -8.94 -9.57
N ASN A 93 1.89 -10.13 -9.57
CA ASN A 93 1.44 -10.80 -10.78
C ASN A 93 0.38 -9.95 -11.51
N SER A 94 -0.59 -9.39 -10.76
CA SER A 94 -1.63 -8.52 -11.33
C SER A 94 -1.03 -7.23 -11.91
N MET A 95 -0.08 -6.61 -11.21
CA MET A 95 0.57 -5.39 -11.69
C MET A 95 1.42 -5.64 -12.94
N TYR A 96 2.09 -6.80 -13.03
CA TYR A 96 2.83 -7.19 -14.23
C TYR A 96 1.92 -7.18 -15.46
N TYR A 97 0.74 -7.84 -15.37
CA TYR A 97 -0.22 -7.87 -16.48
C TYR A 97 -0.91 -6.52 -16.72
N ALA A 98 -1.12 -5.72 -15.68
CA ALA A 98 -1.68 -4.37 -15.83
C ALA A 98 -0.75 -3.44 -16.62
N LEU A 99 0.57 -3.67 -16.55
CA LEU A 99 1.58 -2.90 -17.28
C LEU A 99 2.02 -3.57 -18.59
N ALA A 100 1.47 -4.74 -18.93
CA ALA A 100 1.83 -5.46 -20.14
C ALA A 100 1.60 -4.62 -21.40
N GLY A 101 2.60 -4.62 -22.29
CA GLY A 101 2.57 -3.84 -23.54
C GLY A 101 2.82 -2.35 -23.38
N THR A 102 3.12 -1.86 -22.18
CA THR A 102 3.55 -0.47 -21.94
C THR A 102 5.08 -0.39 -21.88
N GLU A 103 5.62 0.82 -22.07
CA GLU A 103 7.06 1.09 -21.88
C GLU A 103 7.52 0.86 -20.42
N ARG A 104 6.58 0.78 -19.49
CA ARG A 104 6.84 0.60 -18.05
C ARG A 104 6.69 -0.85 -17.60
N GLN A 105 6.48 -1.79 -18.52
CA GLN A 105 6.37 -3.21 -18.17
C GLN A 105 7.66 -3.70 -17.49
N PRO A 106 7.59 -4.27 -16.27
CA PRO A 106 8.76 -4.77 -15.58
C PRO A 106 9.41 -5.94 -16.36
N GLN A 107 10.73 -5.94 -16.43
CA GLN A 107 11.48 -7.08 -16.97
C GLN A 107 11.67 -8.12 -15.86
N MET A 108 10.74 -9.06 -15.74
CA MET A 108 10.79 -10.16 -14.80
C MET A 108 10.30 -11.46 -15.44
N ASN A 109 10.72 -12.59 -14.91
CA ASN A 109 10.22 -13.89 -15.33
C ASN A 109 8.86 -14.15 -14.67
N ILE A 110 7.76 -13.92 -15.40
CA ILE A 110 6.41 -14.07 -14.87
C ILE A 110 6.07 -15.53 -14.55
N ASP A 111 6.56 -16.49 -15.32
CA ASP A 111 6.30 -17.91 -15.06
C ASP A 111 6.87 -18.34 -13.71
N TYR A 112 8.09 -17.84 -13.39
CA TYR A 112 8.69 -18.06 -12.07
C TYR A 112 7.87 -17.39 -10.95
N MET A 113 7.35 -16.19 -11.19
CA MET A 113 6.49 -15.49 -10.21
C MET A 113 5.18 -16.25 -9.97
N GLU A 114 4.59 -16.84 -11.01
CA GLU A 114 3.40 -17.70 -10.88
C GLU A 114 3.74 -18.97 -10.12
N GLU A 115 4.84 -19.64 -10.41
CA GLU A 115 5.30 -20.82 -9.66
C GLU A 115 5.46 -20.52 -8.17
N MET A 116 6.12 -19.40 -7.82
CA MET A 116 6.27 -18.95 -6.44
C MET A 116 4.92 -18.65 -5.77
N SER A 117 3.99 -18.04 -6.52
CA SER A 117 2.64 -17.76 -6.02
C SER A 117 1.86 -19.06 -5.77
N HIS A 118 1.98 -20.05 -6.62
CA HIS A 118 1.40 -21.39 -6.41
C HIS A 118 1.98 -22.07 -5.18
N TYR A 119 3.31 -22.05 -5.03
CA TYR A 119 3.98 -22.62 -3.87
C TYR A 119 3.46 -21.97 -2.57
N PHE A 120 3.50 -20.65 -2.46
CA PHE A 120 3.02 -19.95 -1.27
C PHE A 120 1.50 -20.11 -1.07
N GLY A 121 0.72 -20.21 -2.16
CA GLY A 121 -0.71 -20.52 -2.11
C GLY A 121 -0.99 -21.88 -1.48
N SER A 122 -0.15 -22.88 -1.74
CA SER A 122 -0.30 -24.23 -1.17
C SER A 122 0.00 -24.29 0.33
N ILE A 123 0.90 -23.46 0.83
CA ILE A 123 1.27 -23.45 2.26
C ILE A 123 0.42 -22.45 3.09
N ARG A 124 -0.15 -21.41 2.49
CA ARG A 124 -0.96 -20.41 3.20
C ARG A 124 -2.08 -21.00 4.07
N PRO A 125 -2.80 -22.06 3.68
CA PRO A 125 -3.83 -22.68 4.52
C PRO A 125 -3.35 -23.13 5.90
N TYR A 126 -2.07 -23.49 6.05
CA TYR A 126 -1.49 -23.87 7.34
C TYR A 126 -1.43 -22.70 8.35
N TYR A 127 -1.45 -21.46 7.86
CA TYR A 127 -1.41 -20.24 8.67
C TYR A 127 -2.80 -19.66 8.98
N ARG A 128 -3.91 -20.31 8.59
CA ARG A 128 -5.28 -19.83 8.81
C ARG A 128 -5.58 -19.49 10.27
N GLY A 129 -4.97 -20.19 11.20
CA GLY A 129 -5.13 -19.95 12.64
C GLY A 129 -4.67 -18.56 13.08
N VAL A 130 -3.67 -18.00 12.41
CA VAL A 130 -3.05 -16.70 12.71
C VAL A 130 -3.39 -15.63 11.68
N ASP A 131 -3.81 -15.99 10.48
CA ASP A 131 -4.24 -15.08 9.42
C ASP A 131 -5.65 -14.54 9.71
N LYS A 132 -5.70 -13.37 10.37
CA LYS A 132 -6.95 -12.68 10.75
C LYS A 132 -7.30 -11.52 9.81
N ALA A 133 -6.55 -11.34 8.71
CA ALA A 133 -6.80 -10.26 7.77
C ALA A 133 -8.17 -10.41 7.08
N GLU A 134 -8.84 -9.28 6.85
CA GLU A 134 -10.04 -9.22 6.03
C GLU A 134 -9.73 -9.70 4.62
N LYS A 135 -10.66 -10.45 4.03
CA LYS A 135 -10.48 -11.09 2.71
C LYS A 135 -11.14 -10.29 1.57
N TYR A 136 -11.68 -9.13 1.87
CA TYR A 136 -12.38 -8.25 0.92
C TYR A 136 -11.88 -6.81 1.08
N PRO A 137 -11.99 -5.98 0.03
CA PRO A 137 -11.67 -4.57 0.10
C PRO A 137 -12.59 -3.85 1.10
N ASN A 138 -12.01 -2.99 1.94
CA ASN A 138 -12.76 -2.21 2.91
C ASN A 138 -12.42 -0.72 2.77
N THR A 139 -13.36 0.07 2.22
CA THR A 139 -13.18 1.50 2.01
C THR A 139 -13.39 2.35 3.26
N GLU A 140 -13.81 1.76 4.40
CA GLU A 140 -13.88 2.46 5.69
C GLU A 140 -12.53 3.02 6.13
N VAL A 141 -11.41 2.49 5.57
CA VAL A 141 -10.08 3.03 5.82
C VAL A 141 -9.99 4.53 5.50
N TYR A 142 -10.73 5.02 4.51
CA TYR A 142 -10.79 6.45 4.19
C TYR A 142 -11.55 7.29 5.21
N GLN A 143 -12.28 6.66 6.12
CA GLN A 143 -13.01 7.33 7.23
C GLN A 143 -12.21 7.31 8.51
N HIS A 144 -11.66 6.14 8.91
CA HIS A 144 -10.92 5.99 10.17
C HIS A 144 -9.41 6.17 10.03
N GLU A 145 -8.86 6.12 8.84
CA GLU A 145 -7.43 6.34 8.49
C GLU A 145 -6.44 5.47 9.29
N MET A 146 -6.87 4.33 9.82
CA MET A 146 -6.01 3.44 10.61
C MET A 146 -5.19 2.53 9.71
N PRO A 147 -3.86 2.46 9.89
CA PRO A 147 -3.02 1.47 9.23
C PRO A 147 -3.49 0.03 9.51
N GLY A 148 -3.45 -0.85 8.51
CA GLY A 148 -3.99 -2.21 8.60
C GLY A 148 -3.45 -3.03 9.76
N GLY A 149 -2.14 -2.97 10.04
CA GLY A 149 -1.54 -3.64 11.21
C GLY A 149 -2.05 -3.07 12.54
N GLN A 150 -2.25 -1.76 12.64
CA GLN A 150 -2.80 -1.12 13.83
C GLN A 150 -4.29 -1.47 13.98
N TYR A 151 -5.05 -1.49 12.89
CA TYR A 151 -6.45 -1.87 12.87
C TYR A 151 -6.65 -3.29 13.42
N SER A 152 -5.92 -4.28 12.90
CA SER A 152 -6.03 -5.67 13.33
C SER A 152 -5.60 -5.87 14.79
N ASN A 153 -4.55 -5.21 15.25
CA ASN A 153 -4.09 -5.27 16.64
C ASN A 153 -5.12 -4.68 17.61
N LEU A 154 -5.64 -3.49 17.30
CA LEU A 154 -6.67 -2.85 18.13
C LEU A 154 -7.96 -3.66 18.17
N GLN A 155 -8.36 -4.27 17.05
CA GLN A 155 -9.53 -5.15 17.00
C GLN A 155 -9.37 -6.36 17.93
N GLN A 156 -8.17 -6.98 17.94
CA GLN A 156 -7.87 -8.08 18.85
C GLN A 156 -7.87 -7.62 20.30
N GLN A 157 -7.25 -6.50 20.62
CA GLN A 157 -7.24 -5.93 21.97
C GLN A 157 -8.67 -5.62 22.46
N ALA A 158 -9.51 -5.01 21.61
CA ALA A 158 -10.92 -4.76 21.95
C ALA A 158 -11.68 -6.06 22.29
N LYS A 159 -11.46 -7.13 21.53
CA LYS A 159 -12.03 -8.45 21.83
C LYS A 159 -11.53 -9.01 23.16
N MET A 160 -10.23 -8.90 23.45
CA MET A 160 -9.65 -9.41 24.71
C MET A 160 -10.20 -8.71 25.95
N VAL A 161 -10.54 -7.43 25.86
CA VAL A 161 -11.13 -6.65 26.96
C VAL A 161 -12.67 -6.64 26.96
N GLY A 162 -13.31 -7.50 26.14
CA GLY A 162 -14.77 -7.64 26.09
C GLY A 162 -15.50 -6.53 25.31
N LEU A 163 -14.79 -5.72 24.53
CA LEU A 163 -15.36 -4.62 23.74
C LEU A 163 -15.48 -4.94 22.24
N GLY A 164 -15.37 -6.22 21.86
CA GLY A 164 -15.43 -6.66 20.46
C GLY A 164 -16.69 -6.20 19.72
N ASP A 165 -17.85 -6.28 20.38
CA ASP A 165 -19.15 -5.87 19.82
C ASP A 165 -19.28 -4.35 19.65
N ARG A 166 -18.43 -3.57 20.31
CA ARG A 166 -18.38 -2.11 20.22
C ARG A 166 -17.30 -1.59 19.27
N TRP A 167 -16.79 -2.43 18.40
CA TRP A 167 -15.71 -2.08 17.48
C TRP A 167 -16.03 -0.85 16.61
N THR A 168 -17.27 -0.73 16.14
CA THR A 168 -17.72 0.42 15.36
C THR A 168 -17.65 1.73 16.14
N ASP A 169 -17.97 1.72 17.44
CA ASP A 169 -17.88 2.89 18.31
C ASP A 169 -16.43 3.28 18.54
N ILE A 170 -15.55 2.30 18.76
CA ILE A 170 -14.10 2.51 18.94
C ILE A 170 -13.49 3.18 17.72
N LYS A 171 -13.86 2.74 16.49
CA LYS A 171 -13.43 3.37 15.25
C LYS A 171 -13.82 4.85 15.16
N LYS A 172 -15.05 5.19 15.56
CA LYS A 172 -15.55 6.58 15.53
C LYS A 172 -14.80 7.48 16.49
N VAL A 173 -14.66 7.09 17.75
CA VAL A 173 -13.93 7.86 18.77
C VAL A 173 -12.52 8.19 18.28
N ARG A 174 -11.83 7.23 17.70
CA ARG A 174 -10.47 7.45 17.21
C ARG A 174 -10.39 8.39 15.99
N SER A 175 -11.43 8.42 15.15
CA SER A 175 -11.48 9.37 14.03
C SER A 175 -11.76 10.81 14.50
N GLU A 176 -12.44 10.98 15.62
CA GLU A 176 -12.77 12.27 16.22
C GLU A 176 -11.60 12.90 17.03
N GLU A 177 -10.63 12.08 17.46
CA GLU A 177 -9.43 12.54 18.19
C GLU A 177 -8.32 13.13 17.28
N ARG A 178 -8.55 13.22 15.98
CA ARG A 178 -7.62 13.76 14.97
C ARG A 178 -8.07 15.09 14.41
#